data_a049de34e4c3caff0722f994c65e4058
#
_entry.id   a049de34e4c3caff0722f994c65e4058
#
_cell.length_a   1.000
_cell.length_b   1.000
_cell.length_c   1.000
_cell.angle_alpha   90.00
_cell.angle_beta   90.00
_cell.angle_gamma   90.00
#
_symmetry.space_group_name_H-M   'P 1'
#
loop_
_entity.id
_entity.type
_entity.pdbx_description
1 polymer ?
#
loop_
_entity_poly.entity_id
_entity_poly.type
_entity_poly.pdbx_seq_one_letter_code
_entity_poly.pdbx_strand_id
1 'polypeptide(L)'
;RIPPFIVTLAGMLLWRGVALLVLDGLTISPMPDEYIALFNNYVPGYGTALAAGILISVGYIASVIWKRIKAKKNGYQQSNLYGDIARCVIITAVVMFVCIKLYSYKGLPTILILLAVIVAAYAYYTSKTVSGRYYYAVGGNENAAKLSGVKTNRVYFIAYVNMAVLSAVAALVCIARFNSAAPTAGTNYEMDAIGACFIGGASAYGGIGTVPGVVIGAIFMGVLNNGMSIMGIDANWQKAVKGLVLLAAVAFDVISKKKQSSK
;
A
#
# COMPACT_ATOMS: atom_id res chain seq x y z
N ARG A 1 10.54 -28.12 0.70
CA ARG A 1 10.41 -26.71 0.35
C ARG A 1 11.36 -25.87 1.19
N ILE A 2 12.07 -24.93 0.56
CA ILE A 2 12.85 -23.93 1.30
C ILE A 2 11.87 -22.95 1.95
N PRO A 3 12.06 -22.58 3.24
CA PRO A 3 11.20 -21.60 3.90
C PRO A 3 11.19 -20.27 3.14
N PRO A 4 10.01 -19.66 2.90
CA PRO A 4 9.87 -18.43 2.14
C PRO A 4 10.74 -17.27 2.65
N PHE A 5 10.87 -17.15 3.97
CA PHE A 5 11.69 -16.15 4.62
C PHE A 5 13.18 -16.24 4.21
N ILE A 6 13.73 -17.44 4.12
CA ILE A 6 15.13 -17.65 3.72
C ILE A 6 15.34 -17.26 2.25
N VAL A 7 14.40 -17.63 1.38
CA VAL A 7 14.47 -17.30 -0.06
C VAL A 7 14.44 -15.80 -0.28
N THR A 8 13.57 -15.09 0.44
CA THR A 8 13.44 -13.64 0.29
C THR A 8 14.66 -12.90 0.84
N LEU A 9 15.20 -13.31 1.98
CA LEU A 9 16.44 -12.74 2.52
C LEU A 9 17.65 -13.00 1.62
N ALA A 10 17.81 -14.23 1.12
CA ALA A 10 18.87 -14.56 0.18
C ALA A 10 18.75 -13.74 -1.10
N GLY A 11 17.54 -13.60 -1.64
CA GLY A 11 17.26 -12.73 -2.80
C GLY A 11 17.61 -11.27 -2.55
N MET A 12 17.27 -10.74 -1.39
CA MET A 12 17.61 -9.36 -1.01
C MET A 12 19.14 -9.14 -1.00
N LEU A 13 19.90 -10.04 -0.36
CA LEU A 13 21.35 -9.93 -0.30
C LEU A 13 21.99 -10.09 -1.68
N LEU A 14 21.53 -11.07 -2.47
CA LEU A 14 22.02 -11.32 -3.81
C LEU A 14 21.84 -10.08 -4.72
N TRP A 15 20.63 -9.55 -4.82
CA TRP A 15 20.35 -8.41 -5.69
C TRP A 15 21.00 -7.11 -5.20
N ARG A 16 21.17 -6.94 -3.88
CA ARG A 16 21.95 -5.83 -3.34
C ARG A 16 23.43 -5.94 -3.69
N GLY A 17 24.01 -7.14 -3.61
CA GLY A 17 25.38 -7.41 -4.05
C GLY A 17 25.56 -7.17 -5.54
N VAL A 18 24.63 -7.66 -6.38
CA VAL A 18 24.64 -7.39 -7.82
C VAL A 18 24.56 -5.91 -8.14
N ALA A 19 23.68 -5.17 -7.47
CA ALA A 19 23.56 -3.71 -7.66
C ALA A 19 24.86 -2.98 -7.33
N LEU A 20 25.53 -3.35 -6.24
CA LEU A 20 26.84 -2.80 -5.87
C LEU A 20 27.92 -3.12 -6.92
N LEU A 21 27.94 -4.36 -7.43
CA LEU A 21 28.92 -4.76 -8.46
C LEU A 21 28.67 -4.06 -9.79
N VAL A 22 27.41 -3.96 -10.23
CA VAL A 22 27.06 -3.33 -11.54
C VAL A 22 27.32 -1.83 -11.52
N LEU A 23 27.07 -1.17 -10.39
CA LEU A 23 27.27 0.28 -10.23
C LEU A 23 28.66 0.65 -9.70
N ASP A 24 29.51 -0.34 -9.39
CA ASP A 24 30.82 -0.17 -8.76
C ASP A 24 30.78 0.75 -7.52
N GLY A 25 29.69 0.63 -6.74
CA GLY A 25 29.41 1.47 -5.59
C GLY A 25 29.05 2.92 -5.91
N LEU A 26 29.06 3.32 -7.18
CA LEU A 26 28.80 4.70 -7.61
C LEU A 26 27.30 5.00 -7.71
N THR A 27 26.98 6.26 -7.56
CA THR A 27 25.61 6.77 -7.79
C THR A 27 25.52 7.40 -9.17
N ILE A 28 24.59 6.92 -9.99
CA ILE A 28 24.32 7.53 -11.30
C ILE A 28 23.34 8.70 -11.09
N SER A 29 23.78 9.90 -11.46
CA SER A 29 23.00 11.13 -11.40
C SER A 29 23.63 12.17 -12.35
N PRO A 30 22.85 13.07 -13.00
CA PRO A 30 21.39 13.14 -13.01
C PRO A 30 20.75 12.08 -13.95
N MET A 31 19.48 11.82 -13.77
CA MET A 31 18.69 10.99 -14.69
C MET A 31 18.23 11.82 -15.91
N PRO A 32 17.98 11.19 -17.07
CA PRO A 32 17.42 11.87 -18.23
C PRO A 32 16.10 12.59 -17.91
N ASP A 33 15.94 13.81 -18.42
CA ASP A 33 14.76 14.64 -18.14
C ASP A 33 13.45 13.99 -18.60
N GLU A 34 13.48 13.26 -19.70
CA GLU A 34 12.34 12.50 -20.22
C GLU A 34 11.85 11.44 -19.22
N TYR A 35 12.80 10.74 -18.57
CA TYR A 35 12.50 9.74 -17.56
C TYR A 35 11.91 10.38 -16.30
N ILE A 36 12.47 11.50 -15.85
CA ILE A 36 11.98 12.25 -14.69
C ILE A 36 10.55 12.76 -14.96
N ALA A 37 10.32 13.30 -16.14
CA ALA A 37 9.03 13.83 -16.55
C ALA A 37 7.92 12.76 -16.54
N LEU A 38 8.24 11.50 -16.82
CA LEU A 38 7.27 10.41 -16.81
C LEU A 38 6.61 10.21 -15.42
N PHE A 39 7.36 10.38 -14.35
CA PHE A 39 6.90 10.10 -12.99
C PHE A 39 6.71 11.35 -12.12
N ASN A 40 7.51 12.41 -12.32
CA ASN A 40 7.49 13.64 -11.51
C ASN A 40 6.70 14.79 -12.12
N ASN A 41 6.05 14.56 -13.25
CA ASN A 41 5.26 15.58 -13.91
C ASN A 41 3.94 15.82 -13.16
N TYR A 42 3.32 16.97 -13.46
CA TYR A 42 2.00 17.32 -12.97
C TYR A 42 1.03 17.38 -14.15
N VAL A 43 -0.21 16.95 -13.93
CA VAL A 43 -1.24 17.03 -14.98
C VAL A 43 -1.50 18.51 -15.30
N PRO A 44 -1.31 18.94 -16.56
CA PRO A 44 -1.56 20.31 -16.95
C PRO A 44 -3.05 20.68 -16.77
N GLY A 45 -3.29 21.87 -16.23
CA GLY A 45 -4.64 22.38 -16.00
C GLY A 45 -4.88 22.79 -14.54
N TYR A 46 -5.10 24.07 -14.33
CA TYR A 46 -5.27 24.66 -13.00
C TYR A 46 -6.44 24.09 -12.17
N GLY A 47 -7.36 23.36 -12.80
CA GLY A 47 -8.54 22.79 -12.12
C GLY A 47 -8.52 21.25 -11.95
N THR A 48 -7.51 20.56 -12.48
CA THR A 48 -7.50 19.08 -12.53
C THR A 48 -7.54 18.42 -11.17
N ALA A 49 -6.82 18.97 -10.18
CA ALA A 49 -6.83 18.46 -8.81
C ALA A 49 -8.19 18.65 -8.13
N LEU A 50 -8.84 19.80 -8.33
CA LEU A 50 -10.17 20.06 -7.79
C LEU A 50 -11.24 19.20 -8.49
N ALA A 51 -11.16 19.08 -9.82
CA ALA A 51 -12.06 18.22 -10.58
C ALA A 51 -11.95 16.74 -10.13
N ALA A 52 -10.73 16.25 -9.94
CA ALA A 52 -10.50 14.92 -9.40
C ALA A 52 -11.09 14.74 -7.99
N GLY A 53 -10.89 15.72 -7.10
CA GLY A 53 -11.47 15.72 -5.76
C GLY A 53 -13.00 15.69 -5.76
N ILE A 54 -13.62 16.48 -6.61
CA ILE A 54 -15.08 16.50 -6.78
C ILE A 54 -15.57 15.15 -7.32
N LEU A 55 -14.94 14.60 -8.36
CA LEU A 55 -15.32 13.32 -8.95
C LEU A 55 -15.19 12.17 -7.94
N ILE A 56 -14.11 12.11 -7.17
CA ILE A 56 -13.91 11.10 -6.12
C ILE A 56 -14.97 11.24 -5.03
N SER A 57 -15.25 12.46 -4.59
CA SER A 57 -16.25 12.75 -3.55
C SER A 57 -17.66 12.36 -4.00
N VAL A 58 -18.06 12.77 -5.20
CA VAL A 58 -19.36 12.43 -5.79
C VAL A 58 -19.48 10.93 -6.01
N GLY A 59 -18.44 10.27 -6.54
CA GLY A 59 -18.41 8.82 -6.73
C GLY A 59 -18.53 8.05 -5.40
N TYR A 60 -17.87 8.52 -4.35
CA TYR A 60 -17.99 7.92 -3.02
C TYR A 60 -19.40 8.06 -2.46
N ILE A 61 -19.98 9.26 -2.48
CA ILE A 61 -21.35 9.51 -2.00
C ILE A 61 -22.35 8.67 -2.80
N ALA A 62 -22.23 8.64 -4.13
CA ALA A 62 -23.07 7.81 -4.99
C ALA A 62 -22.97 6.32 -4.63
N SER A 63 -21.77 5.82 -4.34
CA SER A 63 -21.55 4.43 -3.94
C SER A 63 -22.24 4.08 -2.61
N VAL A 64 -22.21 5.00 -1.64
CA VAL A 64 -22.88 4.83 -0.34
C VAL A 64 -24.39 4.84 -0.49
N ILE A 65 -24.91 5.77 -1.29
CA ILE A 65 -26.36 5.85 -1.60
C ILE A 65 -26.81 4.58 -2.29
N TRP A 66 -26.07 4.12 -3.30
CA TRP A 66 -26.43 2.89 -4.04
C TRP A 66 -26.43 1.65 -3.15
N LYS A 67 -25.41 1.52 -2.28
CA LYS A 67 -25.38 0.41 -1.29
C LYS A 67 -26.59 0.45 -0.37
N ARG A 68 -27.03 1.63 0.08
CA ARG A 68 -28.23 1.79 0.92
C ARG A 68 -29.52 1.40 0.17
N ILE A 69 -29.68 1.88 -1.07
CA ILE A 69 -30.83 1.55 -1.90
C ILE A 69 -30.91 0.03 -2.13
N LYS A 70 -29.75 -0.59 -2.43
CA LYS A 70 -29.67 -2.05 -2.64
C LYS A 70 -29.95 -2.83 -1.36
N ALA A 71 -29.44 -2.38 -0.21
CA ALA A 71 -29.73 -2.99 1.10
C ALA A 71 -31.22 -2.91 1.44
N LYS A 72 -31.87 -1.75 1.20
CA LYS A 72 -33.31 -1.58 1.39
C LYS A 72 -34.12 -2.52 0.48
N LYS A 73 -33.72 -2.64 -0.79
CA LYS A 73 -34.39 -3.53 -1.76
C LYS A 73 -34.28 -5.01 -1.39
N ASN A 74 -33.17 -5.41 -0.77
CA ASN A 74 -32.89 -6.79 -0.38
C ASN A 74 -33.33 -7.14 1.06
N GLY A 75 -34.00 -6.23 1.78
CA GLY A 75 -34.51 -6.49 3.14
C GLY A 75 -33.43 -6.56 4.23
N TYR A 76 -32.18 -6.13 3.94
CA TYR A 76 -31.13 -6.12 4.94
C TYR A 76 -31.30 -4.98 5.95
N GLN A 77 -30.92 -5.23 7.20
CA GLN A 77 -30.89 -4.21 8.26
C GLN A 77 -29.99 -3.05 7.83
N GLN A 78 -30.54 -1.82 7.85
CA GLN A 78 -29.79 -0.64 7.45
C GLN A 78 -28.81 -0.23 8.55
N SER A 79 -27.58 0.16 8.15
CA SER A 79 -26.64 0.80 9.06
C SER A 79 -27.18 2.16 9.54
N ASN A 80 -26.69 2.63 10.66
CA ASN A 80 -27.15 3.87 11.27
C ASN A 80 -26.95 5.05 10.29
N LEU A 81 -28.03 5.75 9.93
CA LEU A 81 -28.02 6.85 8.96
C LEU A 81 -26.99 7.94 9.33
N TYR A 82 -26.99 8.32 10.61
CA TYR A 82 -26.06 9.33 11.11
C TYR A 82 -24.59 8.90 10.98
N GLY A 83 -24.30 7.62 11.21
CA GLY A 83 -22.95 7.07 11.05
C GLY A 83 -22.45 7.11 9.60
N ASP A 84 -23.32 6.81 8.64
CA ASP A 84 -22.95 6.86 7.22
C ASP A 84 -22.78 8.29 6.72
N ILE A 85 -23.64 9.21 7.15
CA ILE A 85 -23.53 10.64 6.84
C ILE A 85 -22.22 11.20 7.43
N ALA A 86 -21.93 10.93 8.72
CA ALA A 86 -20.70 11.39 9.35
C ALA A 86 -19.45 10.88 8.60
N ARG A 87 -19.43 9.60 8.19
CA ARG A 87 -18.34 9.03 7.39
C ARG A 87 -18.21 9.74 6.02
N CYS A 88 -19.32 9.98 5.34
CA CYS A 88 -19.31 10.70 4.06
C CYS A 88 -18.74 12.11 4.21
N VAL A 89 -19.18 12.85 5.23
CA VAL A 89 -18.72 14.22 5.48
C VAL A 89 -17.22 14.23 5.79
N ILE A 90 -16.74 13.36 6.68
CA ILE A 90 -15.33 13.29 7.06
C ILE A 90 -14.45 12.93 5.85
N ILE A 91 -14.81 11.88 5.09
CA ILE A 91 -14.02 11.45 3.94
C ILE A 91 -14.00 12.53 2.85
N THR A 92 -15.16 13.12 2.56
CA THR A 92 -15.25 14.21 1.57
C THR A 92 -14.44 15.43 2.01
N ALA A 93 -14.50 15.81 3.27
CA ALA A 93 -13.72 16.92 3.81
C ALA A 93 -12.20 16.67 3.70
N VAL A 94 -11.74 15.48 4.04
CA VAL A 94 -10.32 15.10 3.92
C VAL A 94 -9.87 15.10 2.45
N VAL A 95 -10.64 14.49 1.55
CA VAL A 95 -10.32 14.46 0.11
C VAL A 95 -10.26 15.88 -0.46
N MET A 96 -11.25 16.71 -0.17
CA MET A 96 -11.28 18.11 -0.65
C MET A 96 -10.14 18.94 -0.07
N PHE A 97 -9.82 18.77 1.21
CA PHE A 97 -8.67 19.45 1.84
C PHE A 97 -7.35 19.10 1.12
N VAL A 98 -7.10 17.82 0.85
CA VAL A 98 -5.91 17.38 0.12
C VAL A 98 -5.90 17.95 -1.29
N CYS A 99 -7.03 17.90 -2.02
CA CYS A 99 -7.10 18.40 -3.39
C CYS A 99 -6.94 19.93 -3.47
N ILE A 100 -7.42 20.69 -2.49
CA ILE A 100 -7.20 22.14 -2.40
C ILE A 100 -5.71 22.44 -2.17
N LYS A 101 -5.03 21.68 -1.30
CA LYS A 101 -3.59 21.81 -1.08
C LYS A 101 -2.78 21.48 -2.34
N LEU A 102 -3.14 20.43 -3.05
CA LEU A 102 -2.51 20.07 -4.34
C LEU A 102 -2.74 21.15 -5.41
N TYR A 103 -3.95 21.68 -5.49
CA TYR A 103 -4.28 22.80 -6.39
C TYR A 103 -3.43 24.04 -6.11
N SER A 104 -3.24 24.38 -4.82
CA SER A 104 -2.44 25.55 -4.40
C SER A 104 -0.94 25.40 -4.67
N TYR A 105 -0.44 24.18 -4.96
CA TYR A 105 0.99 23.93 -5.17
C TYR A 105 1.34 23.87 -6.67
N LYS A 106 1.09 22.76 -7.35
CA LYS A 106 1.42 22.56 -8.78
C LYS A 106 0.35 21.73 -9.52
N GLY A 107 -0.74 21.39 -8.86
CA GLY A 107 -1.78 20.52 -9.39
C GLY A 107 -1.58 19.06 -9.02
N LEU A 108 -2.19 18.15 -9.81
CA LEU A 108 -2.22 16.71 -9.52
C LEU A 108 -0.94 16.02 -10.01
N PRO A 109 -0.12 15.43 -9.13
CA PRO A 109 1.07 14.68 -9.55
C PRO A 109 0.68 13.42 -10.33
N THR A 110 1.38 13.12 -11.43
CA THR A 110 1.15 11.90 -12.24
C THR A 110 1.36 10.62 -11.44
N ILE A 111 2.30 10.62 -10.50
CA ILE A 111 2.55 9.49 -9.60
C ILE A 111 1.34 9.11 -8.75
N LEU A 112 0.53 10.10 -8.34
CA LEU A 112 -0.67 9.86 -7.53
C LEU A 112 -1.76 9.16 -8.35
N ILE A 113 -1.85 9.47 -9.65
CA ILE A 113 -2.74 8.78 -10.59
C ILE A 113 -2.28 7.33 -10.78
N LEU A 114 -0.98 7.12 -11.02
CA LEU A 114 -0.40 5.78 -11.14
C LEU A 114 -0.71 4.94 -9.90
N LEU A 115 -0.47 5.49 -8.70
CA LEU A 115 -0.77 4.83 -7.44
C LEU A 115 -2.26 4.50 -7.32
N ALA A 116 -3.14 5.44 -7.64
CA ALA A 116 -4.59 5.24 -7.58
C ALA A 116 -5.06 4.11 -8.51
N VAL A 117 -4.51 4.05 -9.73
CA VAL A 117 -4.81 2.97 -10.69
C VAL A 117 -4.34 1.61 -10.15
N ILE A 118 -3.11 1.52 -9.64
CA ILE A 118 -2.56 0.28 -9.06
C ILE A 118 -3.42 -0.16 -7.87
N VAL A 119 -3.72 0.75 -6.94
CA VAL A 119 -4.55 0.45 -5.76
C VAL A 119 -5.95 -0.03 -6.17
N ALA A 120 -6.60 0.64 -7.13
CA ALA A 120 -7.92 0.24 -7.61
C ALA A 120 -7.88 -1.15 -8.29
N ALA A 121 -6.87 -1.40 -9.14
CA ALA A 121 -6.70 -2.68 -9.81
C ALA A 121 -6.48 -3.83 -8.81
N TYR A 122 -5.59 -3.64 -7.83
CA TYR A 122 -5.32 -4.66 -6.81
C TYR A 122 -6.46 -4.81 -5.80
N ALA A 123 -7.16 -3.75 -5.43
CA ALA A 123 -8.36 -3.84 -4.60
C ALA A 123 -9.47 -4.65 -5.28
N TYR A 124 -9.67 -4.43 -6.58
CA TYR A 124 -10.59 -5.24 -7.40
C TYR A 124 -10.10 -6.69 -7.51
N TYR A 125 -8.82 -6.89 -7.88
CA TYR A 125 -8.22 -8.21 -8.06
C TYR A 125 -8.34 -9.06 -6.80
N THR A 126 -7.95 -8.54 -5.65
CA THR A 126 -7.97 -9.29 -4.38
C THR A 126 -9.39 -9.58 -3.88
N SER A 127 -10.34 -8.64 -4.06
CA SER A 127 -11.68 -8.76 -3.49
C SER A 127 -12.69 -9.43 -4.42
N LYS A 128 -12.52 -9.36 -5.75
CA LYS A 128 -13.54 -9.76 -6.73
C LYS A 128 -13.14 -10.95 -7.60
N THR A 129 -11.85 -11.30 -7.70
CA THR A 129 -11.41 -12.42 -8.54
C THR A 129 -11.25 -13.72 -7.77
N VAL A 130 -11.26 -14.84 -8.51
CA VAL A 130 -11.02 -16.18 -7.95
C VAL A 130 -9.58 -16.28 -7.43
N SER A 131 -8.62 -15.75 -8.18
CA SER A 131 -7.21 -15.73 -7.77
C SER A 131 -7.00 -14.95 -6.47
N GLY A 132 -7.68 -13.81 -6.30
CA GLY A 132 -7.67 -13.06 -5.05
C GLY A 132 -8.17 -13.89 -3.87
N ARG A 133 -9.27 -14.60 -4.03
CA ARG A 133 -9.81 -15.50 -2.98
C ARG A 133 -8.84 -16.63 -2.62
N TYR A 134 -8.07 -17.13 -3.59
CA TYR A 134 -7.06 -18.15 -3.31
C TYR A 134 -5.94 -17.65 -2.42
N TYR A 135 -5.52 -16.38 -2.52
CA TYR A 135 -4.54 -15.81 -1.58
C TYR A 135 -5.04 -15.84 -0.14
N TYR A 136 -6.30 -15.45 0.09
CA TYR A 136 -6.88 -15.48 1.43
C TYR A 136 -7.07 -16.91 1.94
N ALA A 137 -7.52 -17.83 1.08
CA ALA A 137 -7.71 -19.24 1.45
C ALA A 137 -6.38 -19.91 1.82
N VAL A 138 -5.35 -19.75 0.98
CA VAL A 138 -4.01 -20.34 1.23
C VAL A 138 -3.35 -19.68 2.44
N GLY A 139 -3.49 -18.37 2.60
CA GLY A 139 -2.97 -17.65 3.77
C GLY A 139 -3.66 -18.02 5.07
N GLY A 140 -4.96 -18.35 5.04
CA GLY A 140 -5.71 -18.77 6.22
C GLY A 140 -5.43 -20.20 6.64
N ASN A 141 -5.43 -21.15 5.71
CA ASN A 141 -5.06 -22.55 5.95
C ASN A 141 -4.62 -23.23 4.63
N GLU A 142 -3.31 -23.38 4.45
CA GLU A 142 -2.74 -23.98 3.24
C GLU A 142 -3.22 -25.43 3.03
N ASN A 143 -3.30 -26.22 4.09
CA ASN A 143 -3.70 -27.63 4.00
C ASN A 143 -5.15 -27.77 3.58
N ALA A 144 -6.05 -26.99 4.18
CA ALA A 144 -7.46 -26.96 3.80
C ALA A 144 -7.66 -26.49 2.36
N ALA A 145 -6.96 -25.46 1.93
CA ALA A 145 -6.99 -24.97 0.56
C ALA A 145 -6.49 -26.03 -0.44
N LYS A 146 -5.42 -26.75 -0.10
CA LYS A 146 -4.89 -27.86 -0.93
C LYS A 146 -5.89 -29.00 -1.05
N LEU A 147 -6.52 -29.41 0.04
CA LEU A 147 -7.57 -30.44 0.04
C LEU A 147 -8.80 -30.02 -0.78
N SER A 148 -9.10 -28.72 -0.84
CA SER A 148 -10.14 -28.14 -1.69
C SER A 148 -9.74 -27.99 -3.16
N GLY A 149 -8.59 -28.56 -3.58
CA GLY A 149 -8.14 -28.57 -4.98
C GLY A 149 -7.36 -27.31 -5.40
N VAL A 150 -7.06 -26.38 -4.50
CA VAL A 150 -6.27 -25.18 -4.83
C VAL A 150 -4.80 -25.57 -5.03
N LYS A 151 -4.22 -25.18 -6.17
CA LYS A 151 -2.79 -25.38 -6.46
C LYS A 151 -1.93 -24.38 -5.68
N THR A 152 -1.66 -24.65 -4.40
CA THR A 152 -1.00 -23.72 -3.46
C THR A 152 0.36 -23.24 -3.96
N ASN A 153 1.16 -24.10 -4.60
CA ASN A 153 2.45 -23.72 -5.20
C ASN A 153 2.31 -22.63 -6.26
N ARG A 154 1.28 -22.72 -7.11
CA ARG A 154 1.01 -21.69 -8.12
C ARG A 154 0.57 -20.36 -7.50
N VAL A 155 -0.20 -20.42 -6.43
CA VAL A 155 -0.63 -19.22 -5.68
C VAL A 155 0.58 -18.50 -5.09
N TYR A 156 1.49 -19.21 -4.44
CA TYR A 156 2.75 -18.64 -3.93
C TYR A 156 3.59 -18.04 -5.06
N PHE A 157 3.79 -18.78 -6.14
CA PHE A 157 4.59 -18.30 -7.28
C PHE A 157 4.03 -16.98 -7.83
N ILE A 158 2.73 -16.90 -8.08
CA ILE A 158 2.09 -15.70 -8.60
C ILE A 158 2.19 -14.54 -7.58
N ALA A 159 2.06 -14.82 -6.27
CA ALA A 159 2.23 -13.79 -5.23
C ALA A 159 3.64 -13.17 -5.26
N TYR A 160 4.69 -13.99 -5.35
CA TYR A 160 6.07 -13.49 -5.44
C TYR A 160 6.34 -12.74 -6.74
N VAL A 161 5.83 -13.22 -7.87
CA VAL A 161 5.96 -12.49 -9.15
C VAL A 161 5.28 -11.12 -9.08
N ASN A 162 4.06 -11.05 -8.54
CA ASN A 162 3.37 -9.76 -8.34
C ASN A 162 4.15 -8.83 -7.42
N MET A 163 4.70 -9.34 -6.32
CA MET A 163 5.53 -8.54 -5.41
C MET A 163 6.77 -8.00 -6.14
N ALA A 164 7.44 -8.81 -6.94
CA ALA A 164 8.62 -8.41 -7.71
C ALA A 164 8.28 -7.30 -8.73
N VAL A 165 7.18 -7.45 -9.47
CA VAL A 165 6.71 -6.45 -10.44
C VAL A 165 6.39 -5.11 -9.74
N LEU A 166 5.66 -5.15 -8.62
CA LEU A 166 5.34 -3.93 -7.87
C LEU A 166 6.58 -3.28 -7.27
N SER A 167 7.55 -4.07 -6.80
CA SER A 167 8.84 -3.56 -6.31
C SER A 167 9.64 -2.90 -7.43
N ALA A 168 9.64 -3.46 -8.63
CA ALA A 168 10.28 -2.83 -9.80
C ALA A 168 9.63 -1.49 -10.16
N VAL A 169 8.29 -1.42 -10.18
CA VAL A 169 7.56 -0.16 -10.40
C VAL A 169 7.91 0.86 -9.32
N ALA A 170 7.95 0.44 -8.04
CA ALA A 170 8.33 1.33 -6.94
C ALA A 170 9.77 1.84 -7.09
N ALA A 171 10.72 0.99 -7.53
CA ALA A 171 12.09 1.38 -7.78
C ALA A 171 12.20 2.44 -8.89
N LEU A 172 11.50 2.26 -10.01
CA LEU A 172 11.45 3.25 -11.10
C LEU A 172 10.94 4.61 -10.60
N VAL A 173 9.88 4.60 -9.80
CA VAL A 173 9.33 5.81 -9.19
C VAL A 173 10.33 6.48 -8.24
N CYS A 174 11.02 5.70 -7.40
CA CYS A 174 12.02 6.22 -6.46
C CYS A 174 13.20 6.86 -7.20
N ILE A 175 13.74 6.22 -8.25
CA ILE A 175 14.82 6.75 -9.07
C ILE A 175 14.42 8.10 -9.69
N ALA A 176 13.23 8.20 -10.26
CA ALA A 176 12.73 9.46 -10.81
C ALA A 176 12.55 10.54 -9.73
N ARG A 177 12.06 10.16 -8.55
CA ARG A 177 11.83 11.08 -7.43
C ARG A 177 13.11 11.65 -6.85
N PHE A 178 14.15 10.83 -6.72
CA PHE A 178 15.46 11.24 -6.18
C PHE A 178 16.42 11.76 -7.25
N ASN A 179 16.05 11.68 -8.53
CA ASN A 179 16.89 12.04 -9.67
C ASN A 179 18.26 11.32 -9.62
N SER A 180 18.28 10.12 -9.09
CA SER A 180 19.52 9.36 -8.89
C SER A 180 19.23 7.87 -8.71
N ALA A 181 20.16 7.02 -9.17
CA ALA A 181 20.20 5.60 -8.91
C ALA A 181 21.43 5.26 -8.08
N ALA A 182 21.22 4.99 -6.79
CA ALA A 182 22.28 4.59 -5.87
C ALA A 182 22.11 3.10 -5.49
N PRO A 183 23.19 2.31 -5.36
CA PRO A 183 23.10 0.89 -5.01
C PRO A 183 22.54 0.67 -3.60
N THR A 184 22.65 1.67 -2.72
CA THR A 184 22.11 1.65 -1.36
C THR A 184 20.68 2.21 -1.25
N ALA A 185 20.09 2.71 -2.35
CA ALA A 185 18.74 3.23 -2.36
C ALA A 185 17.71 2.15 -1.94
N GLY A 186 16.66 2.55 -1.27
CA GLY A 186 15.61 1.63 -0.81
C GLY A 186 15.98 0.77 0.40
N THR A 187 17.15 0.97 1.02
CA THR A 187 17.51 0.24 2.25
C THR A 187 16.52 0.51 3.37
N ASN A 188 15.99 -0.56 3.96
CA ASN A 188 14.94 -0.57 5.00
C ASN A 188 13.53 -0.17 4.52
N TYR A 189 13.29 0.01 3.23
CA TYR A 189 11.93 0.24 2.72
C TYR A 189 11.03 -0.98 2.91
N GLU A 190 11.63 -2.18 2.96
CA GLU A 190 10.94 -3.42 3.32
C GLU A 190 10.29 -3.33 4.71
N MET A 191 10.95 -2.69 5.69
CA MET A 191 10.40 -2.52 7.04
C MET A 191 9.22 -1.55 7.05
N ASP A 192 9.31 -0.46 6.27
CA ASP A 192 8.19 0.48 6.10
C ASP A 192 6.99 -0.19 5.43
N ALA A 193 7.22 -1.04 4.41
CA ALA A 193 6.18 -1.78 3.72
C ALA A 193 5.51 -2.84 4.62
N ILE A 194 6.30 -3.60 5.38
CA ILE A 194 5.80 -4.57 6.37
C ILE A 194 4.99 -3.84 7.45
N GLY A 195 5.52 -2.75 8.00
CA GLY A 195 4.81 -1.91 8.98
C GLY A 195 3.49 -1.39 8.45
N ALA A 196 3.46 -0.91 7.21
CA ALA A 196 2.24 -0.46 6.54
C ALA A 196 1.19 -1.59 6.42
N CYS A 197 1.62 -2.80 6.10
CA CYS A 197 0.71 -3.96 6.02
C CYS A 197 0.08 -4.28 7.38
N PHE A 198 0.86 -4.35 8.46
CA PHE A 198 0.34 -4.68 9.79
C PHE A 198 -0.53 -3.56 10.36
N ILE A 199 -0.11 -2.30 10.26
CA ILE A 199 -0.92 -1.15 10.65
C ILE A 199 -2.21 -1.09 9.83
N GLY A 200 -2.15 -1.47 8.55
CA GLY A 200 -3.29 -1.58 7.65
C GLY A 200 -4.23 -2.76 7.92
N GLY A 201 -3.95 -3.58 8.95
CA GLY A 201 -4.79 -4.68 9.39
C GLY A 201 -4.54 -6.01 8.67
N ALA A 202 -3.39 -6.17 8.00
CA ALA A 202 -2.96 -7.48 7.51
C ALA A 202 -2.48 -8.34 8.68
N SER A 203 -2.88 -9.62 8.69
CA SER A 203 -2.52 -10.53 9.76
C SER A 203 -1.16 -11.19 9.55
N ALA A 204 -0.37 -11.29 10.63
CA ALA A 204 0.85 -12.08 10.66
C ALA A 204 0.62 -13.58 10.40
N TYR A 205 -0.55 -14.10 10.76
CA TYR A 205 -0.94 -15.49 10.53
C TYR A 205 -1.51 -15.75 9.14
N GLY A 206 -1.67 -14.70 8.31
CA GLY A 206 -2.23 -14.79 6.97
C GLY A 206 -3.77 -14.78 6.92
N GLY A 207 -4.32 -14.87 5.71
CA GLY A 207 -5.76 -14.99 5.45
C GLY A 207 -6.60 -13.73 5.67
N ILE A 208 -6.04 -12.67 6.24
CA ILE A 208 -6.74 -11.41 6.53
C ILE A 208 -5.89 -10.23 6.08
N GLY A 209 -6.54 -9.26 5.47
CA GLY A 209 -5.94 -8.01 5.02
C GLY A 209 -6.75 -7.39 3.88
N THR A 210 -6.61 -6.10 3.67
CA THR A 210 -7.26 -5.40 2.56
C THR A 210 -6.31 -4.39 1.93
N VAL A 211 -6.37 -4.24 0.62
CA VAL A 211 -5.53 -3.26 -0.10
C VAL A 211 -5.78 -1.82 0.40
N PRO A 212 -7.03 -1.34 0.58
CA PRO A 212 -7.27 -0.03 1.17
C PRO A 212 -6.69 0.13 2.58
N GLY A 213 -6.73 -0.92 3.40
CA GLY A 213 -6.12 -0.91 4.73
C GLY A 213 -4.61 -0.68 4.66
N VAL A 214 -3.92 -1.41 3.77
CA VAL A 214 -2.47 -1.25 3.56
C VAL A 214 -2.12 0.18 3.09
N VAL A 215 -2.96 0.80 2.24
CA VAL A 215 -2.75 2.19 1.81
C VAL A 215 -2.82 3.16 3.00
N ILE A 216 -3.78 2.96 3.92
CA ILE A 216 -3.88 3.76 5.15
C ILE A 216 -2.63 3.57 6.02
N GLY A 217 -2.18 2.33 6.19
CA GLY A 217 -0.95 2.02 6.90
C GLY A 217 0.30 2.65 6.25
N ALA A 218 0.37 2.66 4.92
CA ALA A 218 1.46 3.29 4.17
C ALA A 218 1.47 4.82 4.35
N ILE A 219 0.29 5.45 4.33
CA ILE A 219 0.16 6.89 4.61
C ILE A 219 0.63 7.18 6.04
N PHE A 220 0.23 6.37 7.02
CA PHE A 220 0.67 6.52 8.40
C PHE A 220 2.20 6.43 8.52
N MET A 221 2.83 5.41 7.93
CA MET A 221 4.29 5.26 7.91
C MET A 221 4.97 6.43 7.20
N GLY A 222 4.40 6.93 6.10
CA GLY A 222 4.90 8.09 5.37
C GLY A 222 4.85 9.36 6.21
N VAL A 223 3.74 9.62 6.91
CA VAL A 223 3.59 10.75 7.84
C VAL A 223 4.56 10.66 9.00
N LEU A 224 4.74 9.47 9.58
CA LEU A 224 5.68 9.21 10.66
C LEU A 224 7.12 9.49 10.20
N ASN A 225 7.54 8.95 9.05
CA ASN A 225 8.88 9.16 8.50
C ASN A 225 9.15 10.64 8.20
N ASN A 226 8.21 11.30 7.53
CA ASN A 226 8.34 12.70 7.17
C ASN A 226 8.31 13.60 8.41
N GLY A 227 7.45 13.31 9.37
CA GLY A 227 7.37 14.01 10.65
C GLY A 227 8.67 13.94 11.44
N MET A 228 9.26 12.75 11.58
CA MET A 228 10.57 12.58 12.24
C MET A 228 11.67 13.36 11.51
N SER A 229 11.66 13.38 10.19
CA SER A 229 12.64 14.11 9.38
C SER A 229 12.50 15.63 9.55
N ILE A 230 11.28 16.16 9.60
CA ILE A 230 10.99 17.59 9.84
C ILE A 230 11.44 18.00 11.25
N MET A 231 11.27 17.12 12.23
CA MET A 231 11.71 17.35 13.61
C MET A 231 13.24 17.24 13.78
N GLY A 232 13.98 16.92 12.72
CA GLY A 232 15.43 16.77 12.78
C GLY A 232 15.91 15.53 13.54
N ILE A 233 15.05 14.51 13.70
CA ILE A 233 15.41 13.28 14.41
C ILE A 233 16.45 12.51 13.57
N ASP A 234 17.55 12.12 14.21
CA ASP A 234 18.62 11.36 13.58
C ASP A 234 18.13 10.06 12.94
N ALA A 235 18.74 9.67 11.81
CA ALA A 235 18.35 8.49 11.04
C ALA A 235 18.41 7.18 11.84
N ASN A 236 19.28 7.08 12.85
CA ASN A 236 19.38 5.89 13.70
C ASN A 236 18.22 5.82 14.68
N TRP A 237 17.80 6.94 15.24
CA TRP A 237 16.58 7.03 16.05
C TRP A 237 15.32 6.73 15.23
N GLN A 238 15.26 7.20 13.97
CA GLN A 238 14.16 6.87 13.08
C GLN A 238 14.03 5.35 12.88
N LYS A 239 15.15 4.62 12.72
CA LYS A 239 15.15 3.15 12.63
C LYS A 239 14.61 2.49 13.89
N ALA A 240 15.04 2.98 15.08
CA ALA A 240 14.57 2.46 16.36
C ALA A 240 13.06 2.66 16.54
N VAL A 241 12.54 3.85 16.23
CA VAL A 241 11.10 4.17 16.30
C VAL A 241 10.31 3.28 15.34
N LYS A 242 10.75 3.11 14.09
CA LYS A 242 10.11 2.20 13.12
C LYS A 242 10.04 0.77 13.64
N GLY A 243 11.14 0.28 14.23
CA GLY A 243 11.17 -1.05 14.84
C GLY A 243 10.16 -1.21 15.98
N LEU A 244 10.05 -0.21 16.86
CA LEU A 244 9.07 -0.19 17.95
C LEU A 244 7.63 -0.15 17.42
N VAL A 245 7.35 0.67 16.42
CA VAL A 245 6.02 0.76 15.80
C VAL A 245 5.64 -0.57 15.14
N LEU A 246 6.57 -1.20 14.43
CA LEU A 246 6.35 -2.52 13.83
C LEU A 246 6.06 -3.58 14.91
N LEU A 247 6.86 -3.61 15.98
CA LEU A 247 6.67 -4.54 17.09
C LEU A 247 5.30 -4.33 17.75
N ALA A 248 4.92 -3.08 18.01
CA ALA A 248 3.63 -2.74 18.60
C ALA A 248 2.46 -3.18 17.70
N ALA A 249 2.55 -2.95 16.39
CA ALA A 249 1.51 -3.35 15.43
C ALA A 249 1.33 -4.87 15.39
N VAL A 250 2.43 -5.63 15.33
CA VAL A 250 2.40 -7.11 15.33
C VAL A 250 1.90 -7.64 16.67
N ALA A 251 2.38 -7.10 17.81
CA ALA A 251 1.91 -7.50 19.14
C ALA A 251 0.41 -7.28 19.30
N PHE A 252 -0.11 -6.15 18.81
CA PHE A 252 -1.54 -5.85 18.82
C PHE A 252 -2.36 -6.86 18.00
N ASP A 253 -1.90 -7.24 16.79
CA ASP A 253 -2.56 -8.26 15.96
C ASP A 253 -2.61 -9.61 16.66
N VAL A 254 -1.49 -10.05 17.24
CA VAL A 254 -1.39 -11.33 17.95
C VAL A 254 -2.30 -11.37 19.19
N ILE A 255 -2.28 -10.33 20.02
CA ILE A 255 -3.10 -10.23 21.24
C ILE A 255 -4.59 -10.20 20.90
N SER A 256 -4.97 -9.39 19.92
CA SER A 256 -6.36 -9.26 19.46
C SER A 256 -6.94 -10.60 19.00
N LYS A 257 -6.16 -11.39 18.28
CA LYS A 257 -6.60 -12.70 17.78
C LYS A 257 -6.68 -13.74 18.88
N LYS A 258 -5.72 -13.77 19.80
CA LYS A 258 -5.78 -14.67 20.96
C LYS A 258 -7.07 -14.48 21.77
N LYS A 259 -7.50 -13.21 21.92
CA LYS A 259 -8.74 -12.86 22.62
C LYS A 259 -10.01 -13.28 21.84
N GLN A 260 -9.96 -13.32 20.51
CA GLN A 260 -11.07 -13.80 19.67
C GLN A 260 -11.20 -15.32 19.65
N SER A 261 -10.07 -16.05 19.73
CA SER A 261 -10.04 -17.53 19.76
C SER A 261 -10.43 -18.11 21.12
N SER A 262 -10.44 -17.32 22.19
CA SER A 262 -10.83 -17.75 23.55
C SER A 262 -12.29 -17.42 23.91
N LYS A 263 -13.05 -16.85 22.97
CA LYS A 263 -14.50 -16.69 23.04
C LYS A 263 -15.19 -17.64 22.07
#